data_266a3f1c5f8f27b23837e848ccce5e6a
#
_entry.id   266a3f1c5f8f27b23837e848ccce5e6a
#
_cell.length_a   1.000
_cell.length_b   1.000
_cell.length_c   1.000
_cell.angle_alpha   90.00
_cell.angle_beta   90.00
_cell.angle_gamma   90.00
#
_symmetry.space_group_name_H-M   'P 1'
#
loop_
_entity.id
_entity.type
_entity.pdbx_description
1 polymer ?
#
loop_
_entity_poly.entity_id
_entity_poly.type
_entity_poly.pdbx_seq_one_letter_code
_entity_poly.pdbx_strand_id
1 'polypeptide(L)'
;MRHAADALLTGIGTIVADNPLLTDRSGRSRRRRLLRVILDSQLRLSPQSQIVKTADDDLLVFTAASLDSPKARKLQRAGVELVRARARGGRIDLQAVLIELGRRDILSVLLEAGPTLNGTALEARLIDKFVLFYSPKIAGDGKVPFAHARRLNRNPLERVQARQIGPDLCVEAYPLTPRR
;
A
#
# COMPACT_ATOMS: atom_id res chain seq x y z
N MET A 1 -3.56 3.38 -12.79
CA MET A 1 -3.66 2.38 -11.72
C MET A 1 -4.50 2.90 -10.56
N ARG A 2 -4.11 3.97 -9.87
CA ARG A 2 -4.86 4.52 -8.72
C ARG A 2 -6.32 4.80 -9.02
N HIS A 3 -6.63 5.25 -10.24
CA HIS A 3 -8.02 5.48 -10.68
C HIS A 3 -8.89 4.22 -10.67
N ALA A 4 -8.32 3.06 -10.95
CA ALA A 4 -9.04 1.80 -11.06
C ALA A 4 -9.13 1.04 -9.71
N ALA A 5 -8.46 1.50 -8.67
CA ALA A 5 -8.49 0.87 -7.35
C ALA A 5 -9.42 1.62 -6.38
N ASP A 6 -10.07 0.90 -5.48
CA ASP A 6 -10.89 1.50 -4.41
C ASP A 6 -10.01 2.06 -3.29
N ALA A 7 -8.91 1.36 -2.99
CA ALA A 7 -7.95 1.80 -2.00
C ALA A 7 -6.50 1.71 -2.51
N LEU A 8 -5.65 2.61 -1.99
CA LEU A 8 -4.21 2.56 -2.10
C LEU A 8 -3.63 2.25 -0.72
N LEU A 9 -2.87 1.18 -0.61
CA LEU A 9 -2.28 0.73 0.65
C LEU A 9 -0.76 0.87 0.62
N THR A 10 -0.21 1.48 1.67
CA THR A 10 1.23 1.64 1.83
C THR A 10 1.68 1.47 3.29
N GLY A 11 2.98 1.38 3.51
CA GLY A 11 3.58 1.40 4.84
C GLY A 11 4.00 2.80 5.25
N ILE A 12 4.07 3.05 6.57
CA ILE A 12 4.52 4.33 7.12
C ILE A 12 5.94 4.74 6.64
N GLY A 13 6.77 3.77 6.27
CA GLY A 13 8.10 4.05 5.73
C GLY A 13 8.07 4.95 4.49
N THR A 14 7.15 4.71 3.57
CA THR A 14 6.94 5.53 2.37
C THR A 14 6.56 6.97 2.73
N ILE A 15 5.67 7.14 3.72
CA ILE A 15 5.23 8.47 4.15
C ILE A 15 6.38 9.25 4.79
N VAL A 16 7.20 8.57 5.61
CA VAL A 16 8.34 9.21 6.28
C VAL A 16 9.45 9.59 5.29
N ALA A 17 9.70 8.74 4.29
CA ALA A 17 10.75 8.97 3.31
C ALA A 17 10.39 10.07 2.30
N ASP A 18 9.18 10.01 1.73
CA ASP A 18 8.84 10.77 0.52
C ASP A 18 7.77 11.85 0.78
N ASN A 19 7.10 11.83 1.94
CA ASN A 19 5.98 12.72 2.28
C ASN A 19 4.95 12.89 1.15
N PRO A 20 4.46 11.80 0.55
CA PRO A 20 3.63 11.84 -0.65
C PRO A 20 2.18 12.18 -0.34
N LEU A 21 1.45 12.68 -1.34
CA LEU A 21 -0.01 12.91 -1.26
C LEU A 21 -0.81 11.62 -1.47
N LEU A 22 -0.31 10.69 -2.27
CA LEU A 22 -0.95 9.43 -2.67
C LEU A 22 -2.33 9.61 -3.34
N THR A 23 -2.54 10.72 -4.02
CA THR A 23 -3.78 11.04 -4.71
C THR A 23 -3.88 10.37 -6.09
N ASP A 24 -5.10 10.19 -6.58
CA ASP A 24 -5.36 9.88 -7.99
C ASP A 24 -5.12 11.16 -8.83
N ARG A 25 -4.19 11.06 -9.79
CA ARG A 25 -3.81 12.17 -10.68
C ARG A 25 -4.34 12.00 -12.09
N SER A 26 -5.33 11.13 -12.30
CA SER A 26 -5.86 10.82 -13.64
C SER A 26 -6.70 11.95 -14.24
N GLY A 27 -7.17 12.88 -13.42
CA GLY A 27 -8.13 13.92 -13.85
C GLY A 27 -9.55 13.40 -14.17
N ARG A 28 -9.80 12.10 -14.00
CA ARG A 28 -11.08 11.46 -14.26
C ARG A 28 -12.00 11.52 -13.04
N SER A 29 -13.30 11.66 -13.26
CA SER A 29 -14.28 11.57 -12.19
C SER A 29 -14.33 10.16 -11.60
N ARG A 30 -14.50 10.04 -10.29
CA ARG A 30 -14.63 8.77 -9.55
C ARG A 30 -16.00 8.69 -8.90
N ARG A 31 -16.58 7.50 -8.87
CA ARG A 31 -17.82 7.24 -8.11
C ARG A 31 -17.59 7.27 -6.59
N ARG A 32 -16.40 6.89 -6.14
CA ARG A 32 -15.95 6.84 -4.75
C ARG A 32 -14.54 7.42 -4.66
N ARG A 33 -14.23 8.17 -3.63
CA ARG A 33 -12.87 8.65 -3.37
C ARG A 33 -11.89 7.48 -3.20
N LEU A 34 -10.65 7.67 -3.61
CA LEU A 34 -9.59 6.71 -3.37
C LEU A 34 -9.27 6.68 -1.87
N LEU A 35 -9.56 5.57 -1.20
CA LEU A 35 -9.19 5.40 0.20
C LEU A 35 -7.67 5.23 0.31
N ARG A 36 -7.01 6.12 1.04
CA ARG A 36 -5.57 6.05 1.32
C ARG A 36 -5.34 5.32 2.64
N VAL A 37 -4.71 4.15 2.58
CA VAL A 37 -4.53 3.25 3.72
C VAL A 37 -3.05 3.19 4.10
N ILE A 38 -2.74 3.45 5.38
CA ILE A 38 -1.36 3.39 5.90
C ILE A 38 -1.26 2.32 6.99
N LEU A 39 -0.25 1.46 6.88
CA LEU A 39 0.14 0.55 7.96
C LEU A 39 1.22 1.21 8.82
N ASP A 40 0.87 1.57 10.05
CA ASP A 40 1.74 2.30 10.99
C ASP A 40 1.64 1.73 12.41
N SER A 41 2.32 0.61 12.65
CA SER A 41 2.21 -0.11 13.93
C SER A 41 2.50 0.73 15.17
N GLN A 42 3.35 1.76 15.05
CA GLN A 42 3.79 2.62 16.17
C GLN A 42 3.19 4.03 16.13
N LEU A 43 2.27 4.31 15.21
CA LEU A 43 1.68 5.63 14.99
C LEU A 43 2.75 6.72 14.77
N ARG A 44 3.70 6.48 13.87
CA ARG A 44 4.77 7.43 13.50
C ARG A 44 4.28 8.55 12.58
N LEU A 45 3.11 8.40 11.95
CA LEU A 45 2.52 9.40 11.06
C LEU A 45 2.51 10.78 11.73
N SER A 46 3.06 11.76 11.02
CA SER A 46 3.11 13.14 11.50
C SER A 46 1.81 13.87 11.15
N PRO A 47 1.19 14.62 12.10
CA PRO A 47 0.08 15.51 11.77
C PRO A 47 0.45 16.61 10.75
N GLN A 48 1.75 16.87 10.53
CA GLN A 48 2.24 17.86 9.57
C GLN A 48 2.51 17.25 8.18
N SER A 49 2.39 15.93 8.00
CA SER A 49 2.60 15.30 6.69
C SER A 49 1.57 15.78 5.67
N GLN A 50 1.98 15.84 4.40
CA GLN A 50 1.10 16.30 3.32
C GLN A 50 -0.17 15.46 3.21
N ILE A 51 -0.07 14.15 3.42
CA ILE A 51 -1.21 13.25 3.34
C ILE A 51 -2.25 13.55 4.43
N VAL A 52 -1.84 13.97 5.64
CA VAL A 52 -2.76 14.38 6.72
C VAL A 52 -3.37 15.73 6.44
N LYS A 53 -2.58 16.70 5.95
CA LYS A 53 -3.10 18.03 5.58
C LYS A 53 -4.14 18.01 4.47
N THR A 54 -4.15 16.96 3.68
CA THR A 54 -5.09 16.75 2.57
C THR A 54 -6.09 15.63 2.85
N ALA A 55 -6.22 15.21 4.11
CA ALA A 55 -7.23 14.23 4.51
C ALA A 55 -8.63 14.85 4.38
N ASP A 56 -9.56 14.09 3.80
CA ASP A 56 -10.94 14.50 3.56
C ASP A 56 -11.80 13.21 3.58
N ASP A 57 -11.88 12.61 4.77
CA ASP A 57 -12.53 11.33 5.06
C ASP A 57 -12.05 10.15 4.20
N ASP A 58 -10.85 10.27 3.63
CA ASP A 58 -10.24 9.31 2.72
C ASP A 58 -8.90 8.74 3.22
N LEU A 59 -8.54 9.01 4.49
CA LEU A 59 -7.28 8.56 5.09
C LEU A 59 -7.53 7.64 6.28
N LEU A 60 -7.17 6.37 6.12
CA LEU A 60 -7.30 5.31 7.10
C LEU A 60 -5.92 4.81 7.54
N VAL A 61 -5.69 4.75 8.85
CA VAL A 61 -4.42 4.27 9.42
C VAL A 61 -4.67 3.09 10.34
N PHE A 62 -4.07 1.95 10.01
CA PHE A 62 -4.03 0.80 10.91
C PHE A 62 -2.82 0.88 11.84
N THR A 63 -3.07 0.83 13.14
CA THR A 63 -2.01 0.97 14.16
C THR A 63 -2.17 -0.03 15.30
N ALA A 64 -1.06 -0.42 15.93
CA ALA A 64 -1.07 -1.17 17.18
C ALA A 64 -0.92 -0.26 18.42
N ALA A 65 -0.64 1.02 18.20
CA ALA A 65 -0.53 2.02 19.27
C ALA A 65 -1.89 2.32 19.91
N SER A 66 -1.87 2.90 21.10
CA SER A 66 -3.09 3.36 21.78
C SER A 66 -3.76 4.50 21.00
N LEU A 67 -5.08 4.38 20.81
CA LEU A 67 -5.90 5.41 20.17
C LEU A 67 -6.22 6.57 21.13
N ASP A 68 -5.96 6.42 22.44
CA ASP A 68 -6.20 7.44 23.45
C ASP A 68 -5.03 8.41 23.63
N SER A 69 -3.95 8.22 22.88
CA SER A 69 -2.77 9.09 22.97
C SER A 69 -3.08 10.50 22.44
N PRO A 70 -2.39 11.55 22.96
CA PRO A 70 -2.57 12.92 22.47
C PRO A 70 -2.31 13.02 20.95
N LYS A 71 -1.37 12.23 20.43
CA LYS A 71 -1.06 12.17 18.99
C LYS A 71 -2.20 11.56 18.19
N ALA A 72 -2.80 10.47 18.67
CA ALA A 72 -3.95 9.84 18.02
C ALA A 72 -5.12 10.83 17.91
N ARG A 73 -5.47 11.48 19.00
CA ARG A 73 -6.53 12.50 19.02
C ARG A 73 -6.25 13.66 18.06
N LYS A 74 -4.99 14.07 17.92
CA LYS A 74 -4.60 15.13 16.98
C LYS A 74 -4.79 14.69 15.53
N LEU A 75 -4.44 13.45 15.20
CA LEU A 75 -4.65 12.88 13.86
C LEU A 75 -6.14 12.73 13.54
N GLN A 76 -6.94 12.23 14.49
CA GLN A 76 -8.39 12.10 14.33
C GLN A 76 -9.07 13.46 14.08
N ARG A 77 -8.68 14.50 14.82
CA ARG A 77 -9.17 15.88 14.58
C ARG A 77 -8.77 16.44 13.23
N ALA A 78 -7.71 15.91 12.62
CA ALA A 78 -7.25 16.26 11.28
C ALA A 78 -7.91 15.41 10.18
N GLY A 79 -8.99 14.67 10.46
CA GLY A 79 -9.73 13.87 9.48
C GLY A 79 -9.08 12.50 9.18
N VAL A 80 -8.19 12.01 10.06
CA VAL A 80 -7.60 10.68 9.91
C VAL A 80 -8.42 9.66 10.68
N GLU A 81 -8.94 8.65 10.02
CA GLU A 81 -9.53 7.50 10.69
C GLU A 81 -8.42 6.58 11.22
N LEU A 82 -8.45 6.25 12.51
CA LEU A 82 -7.51 5.33 13.15
C LEU A 82 -8.23 4.03 13.52
N VAL A 83 -7.71 2.91 13.05
CA VAL A 83 -8.19 1.58 13.39
C VAL A 83 -7.10 0.81 14.11
N ARG A 84 -7.45 0.28 15.30
CA ARG A 84 -6.54 -0.58 16.03
C ARG A 84 -6.44 -1.94 15.37
N ALA A 85 -5.22 -2.35 15.05
CA ALA A 85 -4.92 -3.63 14.44
C ALA A 85 -3.89 -4.42 15.25
N ARG A 86 -3.97 -5.75 15.17
CA ARG A 86 -2.96 -6.61 15.78
C ARG A 86 -1.64 -6.48 15.06
N ALA A 87 -0.55 -6.50 15.82
CA ALA A 87 0.79 -6.57 15.29
C ALA A 87 1.48 -7.87 15.72
N ARG A 88 2.20 -8.50 14.80
CA ARG A 88 3.08 -9.64 15.07
C ARG A 88 4.50 -9.25 14.67
N GLY A 89 5.47 -9.42 15.57
CA GLY A 89 6.85 -9.00 15.30
C GLY A 89 7.00 -7.52 14.93
N GLY A 90 6.17 -6.64 15.54
CA GLY A 90 6.18 -5.20 15.26
C GLY A 90 5.51 -4.78 13.96
N ARG A 91 4.88 -5.69 13.22
CA ARG A 91 4.21 -5.44 11.94
C ARG A 91 2.71 -5.68 12.04
N ILE A 92 1.93 -4.84 11.41
CA ILE A 92 0.46 -5.02 11.29
C ILE A 92 0.17 -6.28 10.47
N ASP A 93 -0.82 -7.06 10.92
CA ASP A 93 -1.31 -8.23 10.19
C ASP A 93 -2.03 -7.80 8.92
N LEU A 94 -1.37 -7.98 7.78
CA LEU A 94 -1.89 -7.54 6.47
C LEU A 94 -3.17 -8.29 6.07
N GLN A 95 -3.29 -9.57 6.42
CA GLN A 95 -4.49 -10.34 6.12
C GLN A 95 -5.70 -9.78 6.88
N ALA A 96 -5.53 -9.46 8.16
CA ALA A 96 -6.59 -8.85 8.96
C ALA A 96 -7.00 -7.47 8.40
N VAL A 97 -6.03 -6.69 7.90
CA VAL A 97 -6.30 -5.40 7.23
C VAL A 97 -7.15 -5.60 5.98
N LEU A 98 -6.80 -6.55 5.11
CA LEU A 98 -7.57 -6.82 3.89
C LEU A 98 -8.99 -7.30 4.21
N ILE A 99 -9.18 -8.13 5.24
CA ILE A 99 -10.51 -8.53 5.71
C ILE A 99 -11.32 -7.32 6.17
N GLU A 100 -10.72 -6.42 6.94
CA GLU A 100 -11.39 -5.20 7.39
C GLU A 100 -11.74 -4.27 6.24
N LEU A 101 -10.88 -4.12 5.25
CA LEU A 101 -11.17 -3.36 4.03
C LEU A 101 -12.33 -3.99 3.25
N GLY A 102 -12.39 -5.32 3.14
CA GLY A 102 -13.51 -6.02 2.52
C GLY A 102 -14.84 -5.78 3.23
N ARG A 103 -14.87 -5.70 4.58
CA ARG A 103 -16.07 -5.34 5.36
C ARG A 103 -16.54 -3.91 5.10
N ARG A 104 -15.69 -3.06 4.55
CA ARG A 104 -15.97 -1.66 4.17
C ARG A 104 -16.31 -1.52 2.68
N ASP A 105 -16.62 -2.63 2.01
CA ASP A 105 -16.91 -2.67 0.57
C ASP A 105 -15.76 -2.17 -0.31
N ILE A 106 -14.51 -2.34 0.15
CA ILE A 106 -13.30 -2.10 -0.65
C ILE A 106 -12.97 -3.40 -1.37
N LEU A 107 -13.23 -3.43 -2.68
CA LEU A 107 -13.11 -4.64 -3.51
C LEU A 107 -11.73 -4.72 -4.19
N SER A 108 -11.03 -3.61 -4.31
CA SER A 108 -9.72 -3.57 -4.97
C SER A 108 -8.73 -2.71 -4.19
N VAL A 109 -7.54 -3.27 -3.93
CA VAL A 109 -6.46 -2.61 -3.21
C VAL A 109 -5.22 -2.56 -4.07
N LEU A 110 -4.73 -1.35 -4.35
CA LEU A 110 -3.44 -1.13 -4.98
C LEU A 110 -2.36 -1.04 -3.90
N LEU A 111 -1.47 -2.02 -3.83
CA LEU A 111 -0.32 -2.00 -2.94
C LEU A 111 0.82 -1.23 -3.59
N GLU A 112 1.07 -0.01 -3.14
CA GLU A 112 2.24 0.80 -3.49
C GLU A 112 3.15 0.92 -2.27
N ALA A 113 4.11 0.01 -2.12
CA ALA A 113 4.86 -0.09 -0.88
C ALA A 113 6.35 -0.38 -1.10
N GLY A 114 7.12 -0.14 -0.05
CA GLY A 114 8.53 -0.53 -0.03
C GLY A 114 8.74 -2.03 0.19
N PRO A 115 9.99 -2.49 0.12
CA PRO A 115 10.35 -3.91 0.05
C PRO A 115 9.88 -4.74 1.22
N THR A 116 9.76 -4.15 2.40
CA THR A 116 9.31 -4.88 3.62
C THR A 116 7.84 -5.29 3.52
N LEU A 117 6.97 -4.38 3.10
CA LEU A 117 5.53 -4.67 2.98
C LEU A 117 5.25 -5.53 1.75
N ASN A 118 5.95 -5.29 0.63
CA ASN A 118 5.90 -6.15 -0.55
C ASN A 118 6.28 -7.59 -0.19
N GLY A 119 7.38 -7.79 0.56
CA GLY A 119 7.80 -9.10 1.04
C GLY A 119 6.75 -9.78 1.91
N THR A 120 6.13 -9.04 2.84
CA THR A 120 5.05 -9.56 3.69
C THR A 120 3.84 -10.02 2.86
N ALA A 121 3.43 -9.22 1.88
CA ALA A 121 2.31 -9.55 1.00
C ALA A 121 2.58 -10.80 0.14
N LEU A 122 3.81 -10.92 -0.37
CA LEU A 122 4.26 -12.07 -1.16
C LEU A 122 4.32 -13.36 -0.32
N GLU A 123 4.93 -13.31 0.86
CA GLU A 123 5.04 -14.47 1.77
C GLU A 123 3.65 -14.96 2.22
N ALA A 124 2.73 -14.05 2.42
CA ALA A 124 1.35 -14.34 2.80
C ALA A 124 0.44 -14.72 1.61
N ARG A 125 0.95 -14.70 0.37
CA ARG A 125 0.20 -14.99 -0.88
C ARG A 125 -1.05 -14.13 -1.05
N LEU A 126 -0.92 -12.84 -0.76
CA LEU A 126 -2.02 -11.87 -0.79
C LEU A 126 -2.02 -11.00 -2.07
N ILE A 127 -1.21 -11.36 -3.05
CA ILE A 127 -1.11 -10.62 -4.32
C ILE A 127 -1.83 -11.39 -5.42
N ASP A 128 -2.80 -10.76 -6.05
CA ASP A 128 -3.55 -11.34 -7.18
C ASP A 128 -2.94 -10.96 -8.53
N LYS A 129 -2.31 -9.77 -8.61
CA LYS A 129 -1.75 -9.25 -9.86
C LYS A 129 -0.53 -8.39 -9.58
N PHE A 130 0.49 -8.54 -10.42
CA PHE A 130 1.65 -7.65 -10.48
C PHE A 130 1.50 -6.67 -11.64
N VAL A 131 1.90 -5.43 -11.41
CA VAL A 131 2.11 -4.43 -12.45
C VAL A 131 3.45 -3.76 -12.18
N LEU A 132 4.43 -4.06 -12.99
CA LEU A 132 5.81 -3.62 -12.83
C LEU A 132 6.16 -2.63 -13.94
N PHE A 133 6.81 -1.54 -13.59
CA PHE A 133 7.32 -0.55 -14.54
C PHE A 133 8.83 -0.57 -14.55
N TYR A 134 9.41 -0.71 -15.73
CA TYR A 134 10.83 -0.66 -15.96
C TYR A 134 11.18 0.57 -16.78
N SER A 135 11.91 1.50 -16.19
CA SER A 135 12.43 2.65 -16.90
C SER A 135 13.72 2.28 -17.64
N PRO A 136 13.96 2.76 -18.88
CA PRO A 136 15.19 2.52 -19.62
C PRO A 136 16.36 3.38 -19.12
N LYS A 137 16.46 3.54 -17.80
CA LYS A 137 17.53 4.28 -17.13
C LYS A 137 18.43 3.34 -16.36
N ILE A 138 19.72 3.51 -16.49
CA ILE A 138 20.70 2.80 -15.68
C ILE A 138 20.69 3.45 -14.28
N ALA A 139 20.25 2.69 -13.28
CA ALA A 139 20.37 3.11 -11.88
C ALA A 139 21.77 2.76 -11.36
N GLY A 140 22.38 3.69 -10.61
CA GLY A 140 23.63 3.43 -9.92
C GLY A 140 23.48 2.50 -8.70
N ASP A 141 24.42 2.58 -7.76
CA ASP A 141 24.55 1.62 -6.63
C ASP A 141 23.43 1.65 -5.57
N GLY A 142 22.54 2.61 -5.60
CA GLY A 142 21.41 2.75 -4.67
C GLY A 142 20.28 1.72 -4.90
N LYS A 143 20.60 0.44 -4.88
CA LYS A 143 19.62 -0.64 -5.13
C LYS A 143 18.59 -0.74 -4.01
N VAL A 144 17.33 -0.44 -4.32
CA VAL A 144 16.20 -0.77 -3.45
C VAL A 144 15.58 -2.07 -3.97
N PRO A 145 15.61 -3.19 -3.22
CA PRO A 145 15.01 -4.43 -3.66
C PRO A 145 13.50 -4.27 -3.78
N PHE A 146 12.89 -5.01 -4.70
CA PHE A 146 11.44 -5.01 -4.86
C PHE A 146 10.73 -5.55 -3.60
N ALA A 147 11.30 -6.59 -2.98
CA ALA A 147 10.73 -7.21 -1.81
C ALA A 147 11.81 -7.82 -0.90
N HIS A 148 11.65 -7.66 0.41
CA HIS A 148 12.40 -8.42 1.43
C HIS A 148 11.56 -9.63 1.84
N ALA A 149 11.77 -10.76 1.19
CA ALA A 149 11.10 -12.01 1.50
C ALA A 149 12.12 -13.11 1.83
N ARG A 150 11.95 -13.76 2.98
CA ARG A 150 12.85 -14.84 3.45
C ARG A 150 12.48 -16.21 2.88
N ARG A 151 11.23 -16.39 2.48
CA ARG A 151 10.65 -17.67 2.05
C ARG A 151 9.83 -17.52 0.77
N LEU A 152 10.43 -16.90 -0.26
CA LEU A 152 9.85 -16.99 -1.59
C LEU A 152 10.27 -18.34 -2.18
N ASN A 153 9.42 -19.34 -2.05
CA ASN A 153 9.45 -20.46 -2.97
C ASN A 153 9.23 -19.88 -4.37
N ARG A 154 9.88 -20.46 -5.37
CA ARG A 154 9.71 -20.06 -6.78
C ARG A 154 8.23 -20.15 -7.14
N ASN A 155 7.50 -19.03 -6.96
CA ASN A 155 6.13 -18.94 -7.43
C ASN A 155 6.19 -18.51 -8.89
N PRO A 156 5.92 -19.38 -9.83
CA PRO A 156 5.87 -19.00 -11.23
C PRO A 156 4.75 -17.97 -11.44
N LEU A 157 5.00 -17.06 -12.36
CA LEU A 157 4.01 -16.11 -12.84
C LEU A 157 3.39 -16.63 -14.12
N GLU A 158 2.10 -16.42 -14.30
CA GLU A 158 1.36 -16.76 -15.51
C GLU A 158 0.74 -15.52 -16.17
N ARG A 159 0.25 -15.68 -17.38
CA ARG A 159 -0.40 -14.60 -18.15
C ARG A 159 0.44 -13.31 -18.18
N VAL A 160 1.75 -13.50 -18.40
CA VAL A 160 2.69 -12.38 -18.47
C VAL A 160 2.45 -11.61 -19.77
N GLN A 161 2.18 -10.32 -19.64
CA GLN A 161 2.01 -9.38 -20.75
C GLN A 161 2.95 -8.21 -20.56
N ALA A 162 3.64 -7.82 -21.61
CA ALA A 162 4.52 -6.67 -21.61
C ALA A 162 4.06 -5.67 -22.68
N ARG A 163 4.02 -4.39 -22.32
CA ARG A 163 3.68 -3.31 -23.25
C ARG A 163 4.50 -2.08 -22.96
N GLN A 164 4.82 -1.32 -23.99
CA GLN A 164 5.50 -0.06 -23.85
C GLN A 164 4.49 1.04 -23.50
N ILE A 165 4.84 1.87 -22.51
CA ILE A 165 4.06 3.05 -22.09
C ILE A 165 5.01 4.26 -22.07
N GLY A 166 4.97 5.06 -23.12
CA GLY A 166 5.98 6.10 -23.32
C GLY A 166 7.38 5.47 -23.43
N PRO A 167 8.37 5.94 -22.66
CA PRO A 167 9.69 5.33 -22.63
C PRO A 167 9.77 4.06 -21.76
N ASP A 168 8.80 3.81 -20.88
CA ASP A 168 8.84 2.73 -19.90
C ASP A 168 8.22 1.44 -20.43
N LEU A 169 8.69 0.30 -19.94
CA LEU A 169 8.07 -1.01 -20.14
C LEU A 169 7.17 -1.34 -18.94
N CYS A 170 5.90 -1.59 -19.21
CA CYS A 170 4.95 -2.09 -18.23
C CYS A 170 4.77 -3.60 -18.39
N VAL A 171 5.00 -4.36 -17.32
CA VAL A 171 4.80 -5.81 -17.28
C VAL A 171 3.66 -6.12 -16.31
N GLU A 172 2.63 -6.79 -16.81
CA GLU A 172 1.52 -7.32 -16.01
C GLU A 172 1.66 -8.83 -15.91
N ALA A 173 1.48 -9.38 -14.72
CA ALA A 173 1.59 -10.81 -14.47
C ALA A 173 0.74 -11.24 -13.28
N TYR A 174 0.42 -12.51 -13.21
CA TYR A 174 -0.42 -13.09 -12.16
C TYR A 174 0.36 -14.22 -11.45
N PRO A 175 0.31 -14.31 -10.12
CA PRO A 175 0.87 -15.46 -9.42
C PRO A 175 0.12 -16.73 -9.84
N LEU A 176 0.84 -17.81 -10.10
CA LEU A 176 0.21 -19.12 -10.23
C LEU A 176 -0.29 -19.55 -8.84
N THR A 177 -1.55 -19.28 -8.57
CA THR A 177 -2.18 -19.71 -7.33
C THR A 177 -2.65 -21.16 -7.51
N PRO A 178 -2.27 -22.10 -6.63
CA PRO A 178 -2.90 -23.42 -6.65
C PRO A 178 -4.42 -23.23 -6.54
N ARG A 179 -5.16 -23.77 -7.49
CA ARG A 179 -6.63 -23.79 -7.40
C ARG A 179 -7.00 -24.46 -6.07
N ARG A 180 -7.68 -23.72 -5.21
CA ARG A 180 -8.28 -24.24 -3.99
C ARG A 180 -9.50 -25.06 -4.33
#